data_abdc4be5e82e6c62c226827894df4513
#
_entry.id   abdc4be5e82e6c62c226827894df4513
#
_cell.length_a   1.000
_cell.length_b   1.000
_cell.length_c   1.000
_cell.angle_alpha   90.00
_cell.angle_beta   90.00
_cell.angle_gamma   90.00
#
_symmetry.space_group_name_H-M   'P 1'
#
loop_
_entity.id
_entity.type
_entity.pdbx_description
1 polymer ?
#
loop_
_entity_poly.entity_id
_entity_poly.type
_entity_poly.pdbx_seq_one_letter_code
_entity_poly.pdbx_strand_id
1 'polypeptide(L)'
;MLVWALCFWTLAGCDSYLDVNPKGTLEQEKQFEDVQGYRDAMYGIYATMAKTSLYGEALSWGFVDWLAQLSYDKYMQSEKLVNVKAANQYKYDDPNLEGLIGSIWGEAYQCISYANNVLENIETVNLAEDPDYALIKGEAYGVRAMLHFDLLRLFAENILLHPDAGGIPYAYHFDLKNKEVFSLKESYDNILGDLTKAEACLVNDNEMNPSNAGSDYRVARG
;
A
#
# COMPACT_ATOMS: atom_id res chain seq x y z
N MET A 1 -51.96 -23.62 -39.53
CA MET A 1 -50.53 -23.93 -39.66
C MET A 1 -49.62 -22.68 -39.73
N LEU A 2 -50.15 -21.45 -39.78
CA LEU A 2 -49.29 -20.21 -39.86
C LEU A 2 -48.86 -19.63 -38.50
N VAL A 3 -49.50 -20.00 -37.41
CA VAL A 3 -49.21 -19.46 -36.06
C VAL A 3 -47.98 -20.11 -35.40
N TRP A 4 -47.60 -21.31 -35.83
CA TRP A 4 -46.46 -22.06 -35.30
C TRP A 4 -45.10 -21.62 -35.86
N ALA A 5 -45.06 -20.89 -36.95
CA ALA A 5 -43.85 -20.42 -37.59
C ALA A 5 -43.32 -19.10 -36.97
N LEU A 6 -44.17 -18.33 -36.28
CA LEU A 6 -43.80 -17.05 -35.67
C LEU A 6 -43.09 -17.17 -34.28
N CYS A 7 -43.24 -18.32 -33.61
CA CYS A 7 -42.62 -18.53 -32.28
C CYS A 7 -41.15 -18.98 -32.31
N PHE A 8 -40.59 -19.30 -33.48
CA PHE A 8 -39.21 -19.82 -33.58
C PHE A 8 -38.16 -18.76 -33.87
N TRP A 9 -38.53 -17.48 -34.06
CA TRP A 9 -37.58 -16.40 -34.36
C TRP A 9 -37.25 -15.48 -33.21
N THR A 10 -37.72 -15.76 -31.99
CA THR A 10 -37.47 -14.92 -30.82
C THR A 10 -36.41 -15.48 -29.88
N LEU A 11 -35.65 -16.52 -30.25
CA LEU A 11 -34.59 -17.13 -29.46
C LEU A 11 -33.16 -16.72 -29.91
N ALA A 12 -33.02 -15.69 -30.75
CA ALA A 12 -31.73 -15.03 -30.91
C ALA A 12 -31.47 -14.10 -29.70
N GLY A 13 -31.26 -14.68 -28.55
CA GLY A 13 -30.75 -13.95 -27.39
C GLY A 13 -29.36 -13.45 -27.74
N CYS A 14 -29.12 -12.15 -27.58
CA CYS A 14 -27.79 -11.56 -27.70
C CYS A 14 -26.90 -12.16 -26.60
N ASP A 15 -26.07 -13.14 -26.92
CA ASP A 15 -25.02 -13.67 -26.01
C ASP A 15 -24.06 -12.56 -25.55
N SER A 16 -23.88 -11.51 -26.37
CA SER A 16 -23.03 -10.37 -26.02
C SER A 16 -23.57 -9.44 -24.89
N TYR A 17 -24.86 -9.59 -24.53
CA TYR A 17 -25.42 -8.79 -23.42
C TYR A 17 -25.11 -9.38 -22.03
N LEU A 18 -24.73 -10.65 -21.97
CA LEU A 18 -24.36 -11.36 -20.74
C LEU A 18 -22.83 -11.44 -20.54
N ASP A 19 -22.05 -10.98 -21.48
CA ASP A 19 -20.59 -10.82 -21.35
C ASP A 19 -20.30 -9.54 -20.55
N VAL A 20 -20.77 -9.51 -19.30
CA VAL A 20 -20.41 -8.48 -18.34
C VAL A 20 -19.04 -8.87 -17.79
N ASN A 21 -17.98 -8.45 -18.48
CA ASN A 21 -16.68 -8.41 -17.85
C ASN A 21 -16.81 -7.62 -16.54
N PRO A 22 -16.35 -8.15 -15.39
CA PRO A 22 -16.41 -7.41 -14.14
C PRO A 22 -15.74 -6.04 -14.36
N LYS A 23 -16.47 -4.96 -14.12
CA LYS A 23 -15.98 -3.59 -14.37
C LYS A 23 -14.56 -3.34 -13.84
N GLY A 24 -14.21 -3.97 -12.71
CA GLY A 24 -12.89 -3.83 -12.09
C GLY A 24 -11.72 -4.40 -12.92
N THR A 25 -11.91 -5.49 -13.66
CA THR A 25 -10.81 -6.08 -14.47
C THR A 25 -10.52 -5.25 -15.71
N LEU A 26 -11.53 -4.72 -16.39
CA LEU A 26 -11.36 -3.84 -17.54
C LEU A 26 -10.75 -2.49 -17.16
N GLU A 27 -11.08 -1.96 -15.99
CA GLU A 27 -10.48 -0.73 -15.47
C GLU A 27 -9.02 -0.95 -15.11
N GLN A 28 -8.66 -2.09 -14.53
CA GLN A 28 -7.29 -2.45 -14.18
C GLN A 28 -6.42 -2.67 -15.43
N GLU A 29 -6.90 -3.41 -16.43
CA GLU A 29 -6.19 -3.61 -17.70
C GLU A 29 -5.88 -2.26 -18.37
N LYS A 30 -6.85 -1.34 -18.41
CA LYS A 30 -6.66 0.01 -18.95
C LYS A 30 -5.70 0.87 -18.15
N GLN A 31 -5.66 0.70 -16.81
CA GLN A 31 -4.78 1.48 -15.97
C GLN A 31 -3.31 1.20 -16.27
N PHE A 32 -2.95 -0.03 -16.61
CA PHE A 32 -1.56 -0.44 -16.82
C PHE A 32 -1.21 -0.63 -18.31
N GLU A 33 -1.92 0.04 -19.23
CA GLU A 33 -1.61 0.02 -20.67
C GLU A 33 -0.34 0.81 -21.03
N ASP A 34 -0.03 1.87 -20.27
CA ASP A 34 1.12 2.75 -20.52
C ASP A 34 1.79 3.23 -19.23
N VAL A 35 2.95 3.87 -19.35
CA VAL A 35 3.71 4.39 -18.20
C VAL A 35 2.92 5.41 -17.37
N GLN A 36 2.01 6.16 -17.99
CA GLN A 36 1.21 7.15 -17.28
C GLN A 36 0.26 6.48 -16.28
N GLY A 37 -0.33 5.36 -16.63
CA GLY A 37 -1.18 4.60 -15.73
C GLY A 37 -0.43 4.06 -14.50
N TYR A 38 0.83 3.66 -14.68
CA TYR A 38 1.71 3.28 -13.56
C TYR A 38 2.07 4.49 -12.67
N ARG A 39 2.36 5.65 -13.27
CA ARG A 39 2.59 6.91 -12.52
C ARG A 39 1.36 7.27 -11.68
N ASP A 40 0.18 7.20 -12.28
CA ASP A 40 -1.08 7.53 -11.61
C ASP A 40 -1.37 6.55 -10.45
N ALA A 41 -1.04 5.26 -10.60
CA ALA A 41 -1.13 4.27 -9.53
C ALA A 41 -0.22 4.64 -8.35
N MET A 42 1.04 5.02 -8.59
CA MET A 42 1.96 5.46 -7.53
C MET A 42 1.47 6.73 -6.84
N TYR A 43 0.95 7.72 -7.59
CA TYR A 43 0.33 8.91 -6.98
C TYR A 43 -0.86 8.57 -6.09
N GLY A 44 -1.68 7.60 -6.47
CA GLY A 44 -2.78 7.10 -5.65
C GLY A 44 -2.29 6.48 -4.33
N ILE A 45 -1.16 5.75 -4.37
CA ILE A 45 -0.51 5.20 -3.17
C ILE A 45 -0.03 6.33 -2.27
N TYR A 46 0.73 7.30 -2.80
CA TYR A 46 1.24 8.43 -2.02
C TYR A 46 0.12 9.31 -1.45
N ALA A 47 -0.95 9.53 -2.21
CA ALA A 47 -2.14 10.25 -1.73
C ALA A 47 -2.80 9.51 -0.55
N THR A 48 -2.84 8.18 -0.58
CA THR A 48 -3.35 7.37 0.52
C THR A 48 -2.41 7.44 1.73
N MET A 49 -1.10 7.35 1.53
CA MET A 49 -0.10 7.49 2.59
C MET A 49 -0.14 8.87 3.26
N ALA A 50 -0.54 9.92 2.55
CA ALA A 50 -0.66 11.27 3.09
C ALA A 50 -1.90 11.49 3.99
N LYS A 51 -2.77 10.49 4.18
CA LYS A 51 -3.90 10.60 5.10
C LYS A 51 -3.43 10.75 6.56
N THR A 52 -4.28 11.36 7.39
CA THR A 52 -4.00 11.58 8.83
C THR A 52 -3.82 10.29 9.62
N SER A 53 -4.43 9.19 9.19
CA SER A 53 -4.25 7.85 9.76
C SER A 53 -2.88 7.23 9.46
N LEU A 54 -2.15 7.76 8.47
CA LEU A 54 -0.81 7.31 8.11
C LEU A 54 0.21 8.46 8.31
N TYR A 55 0.96 8.80 7.27
CA TYR A 55 2.07 9.77 7.38
C TYR A 55 1.62 11.24 7.39
N GLY A 56 0.35 11.53 7.10
CA GLY A 56 -0.19 12.89 7.28
C GLY A 56 -0.25 13.34 8.75
N GLU A 57 -0.33 12.38 9.69
CA GLU A 57 -0.30 12.67 11.12
C GLU A 57 0.18 11.47 11.95
N ALA A 58 -0.57 10.36 11.98
CA ALA A 58 -0.42 9.29 12.97
C ALA A 58 0.98 8.68 13.01
N LEU A 59 1.58 8.36 11.85
CA LEU A 59 2.89 7.73 11.74
C LEU A 59 4.06 8.73 11.66
N SER A 60 3.80 10.04 11.72
CA SER A 60 4.82 11.10 11.64
C SER A 60 4.99 11.81 12.97
N TRP A 61 3.97 12.55 13.41
CA TRP A 61 4.01 13.43 14.59
C TRP A 61 2.79 13.27 15.53
N GLY A 62 1.90 12.32 15.21
CA GLY A 62 0.67 12.04 15.96
C GLY A 62 0.84 10.84 16.90
N PHE A 63 0.24 9.70 16.53
CA PHE A 63 0.16 8.51 17.38
C PHE A 63 1.53 7.98 17.85
N VAL A 64 2.54 7.98 16.96
CA VAL A 64 3.90 7.54 17.33
C VAL A 64 4.55 8.44 18.37
N ASP A 65 4.32 9.77 18.30
CA ASP A 65 4.81 10.72 19.31
C ASP A 65 4.07 10.58 20.63
N TRP A 66 2.78 10.24 20.59
CA TRP A 66 2.01 9.95 21.79
C TRP A 66 2.52 8.70 22.49
N LEU A 67 2.83 7.63 21.76
CA LEU A 67 3.45 6.42 22.32
C LEU A 67 4.85 6.70 22.88
N ALA A 68 5.62 7.57 22.24
CA ALA A 68 6.93 7.99 22.70
C ALA A 68 6.87 8.97 23.88
N GLN A 69 5.68 9.38 24.33
CA GLN A 69 5.44 10.33 25.44
C GLN A 69 6.10 11.71 25.23
N LEU A 70 6.36 12.12 24.00
CA LEU A 70 7.02 13.39 23.69
C LEU A 70 6.19 14.63 24.05
N SER A 71 4.87 14.47 24.23
CA SER A 71 3.93 15.56 24.51
C SER A 71 3.29 15.47 25.90
N TYR A 72 3.93 14.77 26.83
CA TYR A 72 3.32 14.29 28.08
C TYR A 72 2.75 15.39 29.00
N ASP A 73 3.52 16.45 29.30
CA ASP A 73 3.16 17.34 30.42
C ASP A 73 2.04 18.35 30.14
N LYS A 74 1.96 18.87 28.94
CA LYS A 74 1.06 19.98 28.60
C LYS A 74 -0.36 19.52 28.22
N TYR A 75 -0.47 18.35 27.63
CA TYR A 75 -1.72 17.86 27.04
C TYR A 75 -2.47 16.87 27.93
N MET A 76 -1.81 16.28 28.92
CA MET A 76 -2.41 15.25 29.80
C MET A 76 -3.52 15.78 30.70
N GLN A 77 -3.63 17.11 30.88
CA GLN A 77 -4.68 17.73 31.72
C GLN A 77 -5.97 18.05 30.92
N SER A 78 -5.93 17.97 29.60
CA SER A 78 -7.10 18.27 28.78
C SER A 78 -8.03 17.05 28.64
N GLU A 79 -9.29 17.23 29.02
CA GLU A 79 -10.32 16.18 28.83
C GLU A 79 -10.64 15.91 27.34
N LYS A 80 -10.23 16.82 26.45
CA LYS A 80 -10.47 16.70 25.01
C LYS A 80 -9.49 15.79 24.29
N LEU A 81 -8.40 15.40 24.96
CA LEU A 81 -7.32 14.62 24.35
C LEU A 81 -7.30 13.17 24.88
N VAL A 82 -8.47 12.53 24.86
CA VAL A 82 -8.65 11.15 25.35
C VAL A 82 -7.74 10.16 24.61
N ASN A 83 -7.57 10.31 23.30
CA ASN A 83 -6.72 9.46 22.48
C ASN A 83 -5.25 9.57 22.90
N VAL A 84 -4.76 10.80 23.11
CA VAL A 84 -3.39 11.07 23.55
C VAL A 84 -3.14 10.42 24.92
N LYS A 85 -4.10 10.56 25.86
CA LYS A 85 -4.00 9.95 27.18
C LYS A 85 -3.95 8.44 27.11
N ALA A 86 -4.84 7.83 26.31
CA ALA A 86 -4.90 6.39 26.14
C ALA A 86 -3.59 5.87 25.51
N ALA A 87 -3.07 6.52 24.47
CA ALA A 87 -1.81 6.17 23.84
C ALA A 87 -0.61 6.30 24.81
N ASN A 88 -0.50 7.42 25.53
CA ASN A 88 0.55 7.62 26.53
C ASN A 88 0.54 6.58 27.66
N GLN A 89 -0.63 6.02 27.97
CA GLN A 89 -0.81 4.97 28.99
C GLN A 89 -0.77 3.56 28.39
N TYR A 90 -0.50 3.43 27.07
CA TYR A 90 -0.48 2.17 26.34
C TYR A 90 -1.77 1.35 26.47
N LYS A 91 -2.91 2.05 26.57
CA LYS A 91 -4.24 1.44 26.67
C LYS A 91 -4.80 1.18 25.26
N TYR A 92 -4.25 0.19 24.59
CA TYR A 92 -4.60 -0.13 23.20
C TYR A 92 -6.04 -0.63 23.01
N ASP A 93 -6.67 -1.10 24.09
CA ASP A 93 -8.06 -1.52 24.17
C ASP A 93 -9.04 -0.36 24.48
N ASP A 94 -8.57 0.88 24.58
CA ASP A 94 -9.42 2.04 24.75
C ASP A 94 -10.21 2.31 23.46
N PRO A 95 -11.56 2.39 23.52
CA PRO A 95 -12.41 2.62 22.34
C PRO A 95 -12.04 3.87 21.54
N ASN A 96 -11.41 4.88 22.15
CA ASN A 96 -10.96 6.08 21.46
C ASN A 96 -9.70 5.84 20.62
N LEU A 97 -8.91 4.80 20.91
CA LEU A 97 -7.72 4.41 20.15
C LEU A 97 -8.01 3.31 19.14
N GLU A 98 -8.94 2.42 19.42
CA GLU A 98 -9.23 1.25 18.58
C GLU A 98 -9.48 1.64 17.12
N GLY A 99 -10.30 2.68 16.88
CA GLY A 99 -10.57 3.17 15.54
C GLY A 99 -9.35 3.71 14.81
N LEU A 100 -8.46 4.41 15.51
CA LEU A 100 -7.19 4.92 14.93
C LEU A 100 -6.24 3.77 14.61
N ILE A 101 -6.06 2.85 15.53
CA ILE A 101 -5.20 1.67 15.35
C ILE A 101 -5.69 0.82 14.18
N GLY A 102 -7.00 0.57 14.12
CA GLY A 102 -7.63 -0.13 12.99
C GLY A 102 -7.45 0.58 11.66
N SER A 103 -7.52 1.92 11.65
CA SER A 103 -7.28 2.72 10.44
C SER A 103 -5.83 2.66 9.98
N ILE A 104 -4.86 2.77 10.90
CA ILE A 104 -3.42 2.61 10.60
C ILE A 104 -3.18 1.25 9.93
N TRP A 105 -3.65 0.18 10.55
CA TRP A 105 -3.51 -1.17 10.02
C TRP A 105 -4.14 -1.34 8.64
N GLY A 106 -5.43 -1.01 8.52
CA GLY A 106 -6.19 -1.23 7.30
C GLY A 106 -5.68 -0.40 6.12
N GLU A 107 -5.37 0.88 6.32
CA GLU A 107 -4.89 1.76 5.25
C GLU A 107 -3.44 1.47 4.85
N ALA A 108 -2.58 1.04 5.78
CA ALA A 108 -1.25 0.57 5.45
C ALA A 108 -1.32 -0.69 4.56
N TYR A 109 -2.14 -1.68 4.90
CA TYR A 109 -2.34 -2.85 4.03
C TYR A 109 -3.04 -2.53 2.71
N GLN A 110 -3.88 -1.50 2.66
CA GLN A 110 -4.43 -1.00 1.40
C GLN A 110 -3.33 -0.46 0.49
N CYS A 111 -2.41 0.36 1.02
CA CYS A 111 -1.26 0.86 0.25
C CYS A 111 -0.34 -0.29 -0.20
N ILE A 112 -0.08 -1.28 0.67
CA ILE A 112 0.69 -2.49 0.33
C ILE A 112 0.00 -3.26 -0.81
N SER A 113 -1.31 -3.40 -0.76
CA SER A 113 -2.09 -4.05 -1.81
C SER A 113 -1.96 -3.31 -3.15
N TYR A 114 -2.05 -1.99 -3.14
CA TYR A 114 -1.85 -1.17 -4.34
C TYR A 114 -0.41 -1.28 -4.88
N ALA A 115 0.60 -1.29 -4.01
CA ALA A 115 1.99 -1.52 -4.41
C ALA A 115 2.18 -2.92 -5.04
N ASN A 116 1.54 -3.95 -4.50
CA ASN A 116 1.53 -5.28 -5.09
C ASN A 116 0.88 -5.29 -6.48
N ASN A 117 -0.22 -4.56 -6.67
CA ASN A 117 -0.86 -4.42 -7.99
C ASN A 117 0.08 -3.80 -9.02
N VAL A 118 0.80 -2.73 -8.65
CA VAL A 118 1.84 -2.14 -9.50
C VAL A 118 2.92 -3.17 -9.83
N LEU A 119 3.44 -3.87 -8.80
CA LEU A 119 4.53 -4.84 -8.96
C LEU A 119 4.14 -6.01 -9.86
N GLU A 120 2.93 -6.57 -9.72
CA GLU A 120 2.46 -7.68 -10.54
C GLU A 120 2.32 -7.28 -12.02
N ASN A 121 1.80 -6.09 -12.30
CA ASN A 121 1.64 -5.63 -13.68
C ASN A 121 2.97 -5.25 -14.33
N ILE A 122 3.89 -4.62 -13.58
CA ILE A 122 5.18 -4.16 -14.13
C ILE A 122 6.18 -5.31 -14.41
N GLU A 123 5.96 -6.51 -13.87
CA GLU A 123 6.83 -7.67 -14.14
C GLU A 123 6.85 -8.08 -15.62
N THR A 124 5.79 -7.80 -16.37
CA THR A 124 5.67 -8.14 -17.80
C THR A 124 6.14 -7.02 -18.73
N VAL A 125 6.48 -5.84 -18.17
CA VAL A 125 6.86 -4.67 -18.94
C VAL A 125 8.36 -4.67 -19.23
N ASN A 126 8.73 -4.27 -20.46
CA ASN A 126 10.12 -4.01 -20.81
C ASN A 126 10.58 -2.69 -20.19
N LEU A 127 11.32 -2.75 -19.08
CA LEU A 127 11.79 -1.57 -18.34
C LEU A 127 12.70 -0.63 -19.16
N ALA A 128 13.19 -1.06 -20.34
CA ALA A 128 14.01 -0.23 -21.20
C ALA A 128 13.19 0.69 -22.13
N GLU A 129 11.88 0.53 -22.21
CA GLU A 129 11.01 1.36 -23.04
C GLU A 129 10.84 2.77 -22.49
N ASP A 130 10.78 2.90 -21.17
CA ASP A 130 10.71 4.19 -20.48
C ASP A 130 11.48 4.08 -19.14
N PRO A 131 12.40 5.01 -18.82
CA PRO A 131 13.16 4.99 -17.57
C PRO A 131 12.28 5.02 -16.30
N ASP A 132 11.08 5.57 -16.38
CA ASP A 132 10.17 5.65 -15.24
C ASP A 132 9.64 4.28 -14.81
N TYR A 133 9.59 3.28 -15.69
CA TYR A 133 9.21 1.93 -15.28
C TYR A 133 10.15 1.36 -14.21
N ALA A 134 11.45 1.57 -14.35
CA ALA A 134 12.41 1.12 -13.35
C ALA A 134 12.24 1.89 -12.02
N LEU A 135 12.03 3.21 -12.09
CA LEU A 135 11.77 4.05 -10.91
C LEU A 135 10.50 3.62 -10.18
N ILE A 136 9.40 3.46 -10.91
CA ILE A 136 8.11 3.02 -10.39
C ILE A 136 8.23 1.66 -9.70
N LYS A 137 8.91 0.69 -10.33
CA LYS A 137 9.15 -0.63 -9.75
C LYS A 137 9.93 -0.53 -8.45
N GLY A 138 10.98 0.29 -8.43
CA GLY A 138 11.79 0.53 -7.23
C GLY A 138 11.01 1.21 -6.12
N GLU A 139 10.23 2.24 -6.44
CA GLU A 139 9.36 2.91 -5.46
C GLU A 139 8.30 1.97 -4.89
N ALA A 140 7.66 1.14 -5.71
CA ALA A 140 6.67 0.18 -5.24
C ALA A 140 7.26 -0.85 -4.27
N TYR A 141 8.47 -1.37 -4.54
CA TYR A 141 9.19 -2.22 -3.58
C TYR A 141 9.54 -1.46 -2.30
N GLY A 142 10.04 -0.22 -2.41
CA GLY A 142 10.41 0.62 -1.28
C GLY A 142 9.20 0.93 -0.38
N VAL A 143 8.07 1.32 -0.96
CA VAL A 143 6.82 1.58 -0.24
C VAL A 143 6.33 0.32 0.46
N ARG A 144 6.34 -0.84 -0.22
CA ARG A 144 5.93 -2.10 0.38
C ARG A 144 6.79 -2.47 1.58
N ALA A 145 8.10 -2.33 1.45
CA ALA A 145 9.04 -2.60 2.54
C ALA A 145 8.84 -1.64 3.72
N MET A 146 8.70 -0.33 3.47
CA MET A 146 8.53 0.70 4.49
C MET A 146 7.24 0.48 5.29
N LEU A 147 6.13 0.22 4.62
CA LEU A 147 4.85 -0.01 5.28
C LEU A 147 4.84 -1.30 6.11
N HIS A 148 5.40 -2.39 5.59
CA HIS A 148 5.55 -3.61 6.39
C HIS A 148 6.48 -3.39 7.59
N PHE A 149 7.55 -2.61 7.44
CA PHE A 149 8.43 -2.28 8.56
C PHE A 149 7.72 -1.47 9.64
N ASP A 150 6.92 -0.47 9.26
CA ASP A 150 6.17 0.33 10.23
C ASP A 150 5.09 -0.49 10.95
N LEU A 151 4.38 -1.36 10.21
CA LEU A 151 3.45 -2.30 10.83
C LEU A 151 4.17 -3.26 11.79
N LEU A 152 5.33 -3.79 11.41
CA LEU A 152 6.12 -4.69 12.24
C LEU A 152 6.57 -4.00 13.55
N ARG A 153 7.06 -2.75 13.45
CA ARG A 153 7.48 -1.96 14.64
C ARG A 153 6.33 -1.66 15.60
N LEU A 154 5.12 -1.47 15.07
CA LEU A 154 3.95 -1.08 15.87
C LEU A 154 3.21 -2.27 16.48
N PHE A 155 3.19 -3.40 15.78
CA PHE A 155 2.28 -4.50 16.09
C PHE A 155 2.96 -5.82 16.45
N ALA A 156 4.28 -5.91 16.34
CA ALA A 156 5.03 -7.11 16.71
C ALA A 156 5.97 -6.88 17.90
N GLU A 157 6.52 -7.96 18.42
CA GLU A 157 7.49 -7.92 19.51
C GLU A 157 8.86 -7.39 19.07
N ASN A 158 9.73 -7.13 20.03
CA ASN A 158 11.08 -6.67 19.73
C ASN A 158 11.95 -7.84 19.26
N ILE A 159 12.47 -7.74 18.05
CA ILE A 159 13.29 -8.79 17.42
C ILE A 159 14.56 -9.15 18.21
N LEU A 160 15.14 -8.19 18.94
CA LEU A 160 16.35 -8.45 19.75
C LEU A 160 16.05 -9.33 20.97
N LEU A 161 14.80 -9.34 21.42
CA LEU A 161 14.36 -10.11 22.57
C LEU A 161 13.73 -11.44 22.16
N HIS A 162 12.96 -11.44 21.09
CA HIS A 162 12.13 -12.58 20.65
C HIS A 162 12.19 -12.78 19.13
N PRO A 163 13.36 -13.15 18.54
CA PRO A 163 13.52 -13.24 17.09
C PRO A 163 12.60 -14.25 16.41
N ASP A 164 12.21 -15.31 17.14
CA ASP A 164 11.33 -16.37 16.66
C ASP A 164 9.84 -16.13 16.94
N ALA A 165 9.49 -15.02 17.59
CA ALA A 165 8.09 -14.64 17.78
C ALA A 165 7.39 -14.38 16.45
N GLY A 166 6.07 -14.43 16.44
CA GLY A 166 5.28 -14.09 15.26
C GLY A 166 5.45 -12.61 14.89
N GLY A 167 5.66 -12.36 13.61
CA GLY A 167 5.68 -11.01 13.03
C GLY A 167 4.27 -10.56 12.63
N ILE A 168 4.18 -10.04 11.42
CA ILE A 168 2.92 -9.59 10.81
C ILE A 168 2.64 -10.39 9.52
N PRO A 169 1.40 -10.39 9.01
CA PRO A 169 1.11 -10.93 7.69
C PRO A 169 1.93 -10.18 6.62
N TYR A 170 2.79 -10.88 5.86
CA TYR A 170 3.53 -10.27 4.77
C TYR A 170 2.82 -10.49 3.45
N ALA A 171 2.36 -9.40 2.81
CA ALA A 171 1.56 -9.45 1.59
C ALA A 171 2.43 -9.24 0.36
N TYR A 172 2.58 -10.29 -0.46
CA TYR A 172 3.32 -10.25 -1.73
C TYR A 172 2.43 -10.07 -2.95
N HIS A 173 1.11 -10.34 -2.82
CA HIS A 173 0.18 -10.42 -3.93
C HIS A 173 -1.00 -9.46 -3.77
N PHE A 174 -1.48 -8.98 -4.91
CA PHE A 174 -2.73 -8.24 -5.02
C PHE A 174 -3.91 -9.23 -5.06
N ASP A 175 -4.31 -9.73 -3.91
CA ASP A 175 -5.42 -10.65 -3.74
C ASP A 175 -6.11 -10.48 -2.37
N LEU A 176 -7.27 -11.12 -2.20
CA LEU A 176 -8.04 -11.12 -0.95
C LEU A 176 -7.78 -12.35 -0.07
N LYS A 177 -6.75 -13.14 -0.39
CA LYS A 177 -6.42 -14.33 0.41
C LYS A 177 -5.78 -13.93 1.75
N ASN A 178 -5.94 -14.82 2.73
CA ASN A 178 -5.22 -14.68 3.99
C ASN A 178 -3.71 -14.71 3.71
N LYS A 179 -2.99 -13.76 4.31
CA LYS A 179 -1.55 -13.66 4.17
C LYS A 179 -0.86 -14.51 5.24
N GLU A 180 0.29 -15.05 4.88
CA GLU A 180 1.12 -15.82 5.80
C GLU A 180 1.74 -14.89 6.85
N VAL A 181 1.72 -15.33 8.10
CA VAL A 181 2.41 -14.67 9.20
C VAL A 181 3.76 -15.35 9.38
N PHE A 182 4.82 -14.63 9.08
CA PHE A 182 6.20 -15.08 9.25
C PHE A 182 6.70 -14.82 10.68
N SER A 183 7.80 -15.44 11.07
CA SER A 183 8.54 -15.05 12.27
C SER A 183 9.05 -13.60 12.12
N LEU A 184 9.43 -12.98 13.24
CA LEU A 184 10.05 -11.65 13.21
C LEU A 184 11.28 -11.63 12.32
N LYS A 185 12.16 -12.63 12.45
CA LYS A 185 13.36 -12.72 11.63
C LYS A 185 13.04 -12.80 10.14
N GLU A 186 12.14 -13.69 9.74
CA GLU A 186 11.72 -13.81 8.34
C GLU A 186 11.04 -12.53 7.83
N SER A 187 10.25 -11.86 8.67
CA SER A 187 9.62 -10.57 8.32
C SER A 187 10.68 -9.51 8.02
N TYR A 188 11.75 -9.41 8.81
CA TYR A 188 12.87 -8.51 8.51
C TYR A 188 13.62 -8.92 7.26
N ASP A 189 13.87 -10.22 7.06
CA ASP A 189 14.53 -10.73 5.85
C ASP A 189 13.72 -10.38 4.59
N ASN A 190 12.39 -10.46 4.65
CA ASN A 190 11.47 -10.07 3.58
C ASN A 190 11.53 -8.55 3.29
N ILE A 191 11.52 -7.72 4.33
CA ILE A 191 11.67 -6.26 4.21
C ILE A 191 13.02 -5.92 3.55
N LEU A 192 14.12 -6.50 4.03
CA LEU A 192 15.45 -6.27 3.45
C LEU A 192 15.54 -6.75 1.99
N GLY A 193 14.87 -7.86 1.66
CA GLY A 193 14.77 -8.36 0.30
C GLY A 193 14.06 -7.37 -0.63
N ASP A 194 12.97 -6.76 -0.19
CA ASP A 194 12.27 -5.72 -0.96
C ASP A 194 13.09 -4.44 -1.08
N LEU A 195 13.79 -4.00 -0.03
CA LEU A 195 14.69 -2.84 -0.09
C LEU A 195 15.86 -3.07 -1.06
N THR A 196 16.42 -4.28 -1.09
CA THR A 196 17.48 -4.64 -2.05
C THR A 196 16.98 -4.57 -3.50
N LYS A 197 15.73 -5.02 -3.75
CA LYS A 197 15.12 -4.88 -5.09
C LYS A 197 14.86 -3.42 -5.44
N ALA A 198 14.39 -2.63 -4.47
CA ALA A 198 14.17 -1.19 -4.64
C ALA A 198 15.49 -0.49 -5.02
N GLU A 199 16.56 -0.72 -4.25
CA GLU A 199 17.89 -0.15 -4.53
C GLU A 199 18.37 -0.48 -5.95
N ALA A 200 18.25 -1.75 -6.37
CA ALA A 200 18.66 -2.16 -7.71
C ALA A 200 17.88 -1.45 -8.84
N CYS A 201 16.60 -1.14 -8.62
CA CYS A 201 15.78 -0.41 -9.58
C CYS A 201 16.05 1.10 -9.57
N LEU A 202 16.41 1.67 -8.41
CA LEU A 202 16.60 3.11 -8.20
C LEU A 202 18.06 3.56 -8.42
N VAL A 203 18.95 2.68 -8.82
CA VAL A 203 20.39 3.00 -9.00
C VAL A 203 20.64 4.19 -9.94
N ASN A 204 19.75 4.41 -10.89
CA ASN A 204 19.81 5.53 -11.85
C ASN A 204 18.82 6.65 -11.51
N ASP A 205 18.31 6.69 -10.30
CA ASP A 205 17.38 7.74 -9.86
C ASP A 205 18.06 9.11 -9.92
N ASN A 206 17.43 10.04 -10.64
CA ASN A 206 17.96 11.39 -10.86
C ASN A 206 17.95 12.26 -9.60
N GLU A 207 17.07 12.02 -8.64
CA GLU A 207 17.11 12.71 -7.34
C GLU A 207 18.32 12.31 -6.51
N MET A 208 18.74 11.05 -6.63
CA MET A 208 19.99 10.58 -6.03
C MET A 208 21.22 11.09 -6.81
N ASN A 209 21.04 11.49 -8.07
CA ASN A 209 22.08 12.04 -8.93
C ASN A 209 21.63 13.34 -9.63
N PRO A 210 21.76 14.51 -8.96
CA PRO A 210 21.24 15.80 -9.43
C PRO A 210 21.75 16.26 -10.81
N SER A 211 22.83 15.64 -11.34
CA SER A 211 23.34 15.98 -12.67
C SER A 211 22.42 15.59 -13.83
N ASN A 212 21.42 14.76 -13.58
CA ASN A 212 20.43 14.31 -14.57
C ASN A 212 19.03 14.90 -14.35
N ALA A 213 18.88 15.95 -13.54
CA ALA A 213 17.62 16.57 -13.23
C ALA A 213 16.90 17.05 -14.51
N GLY A 214 15.82 16.41 -14.90
CA GLY A 214 15.00 16.82 -16.05
C GLY A 214 13.96 15.83 -16.54
N SER A 215 14.03 14.57 -16.14
CA SER A 215 13.10 13.53 -16.64
C SER A 215 12.33 12.77 -15.54
N ASP A 216 12.50 13.16 -14.28
CA ASP A 216 11.83 12.48 -13.18
C ASP A 216 10.34 12.90 -13.09
N TYR A 217 9.41 11.96 -13.22
CA TYR A 217 7.99 12.23 -13.15
C TYR A 217 7.54 12.81 -11.80
N ARG A 218 8.31 12.59 -10.72
CA ARG A 218 8.04 13.09 -9.37
C ARG A 218 8.27 14.60 -9.28
N VAL A 219 9.25 15.11 -10.01
CA VAL A 219 9.64 16.55 -10.02
C VAL A 219 8.67 17.39 -10.86
N ALA A 220 8.06 16.81 -11.88
CA ALA A 220 7.18 17.53 -12.82
C ALA A 220 5.85 18.02 -12.20
N ARG A 221 5.56 17.74 -10.95
CA ARG A 221 4.28 18.08 -10.27
C ARG A 221 4.45 18.76 -8.91
N GLY A 222 5.64 19.26 -8.60
CA GLY A 222 5.91 20.10 -7.43
C GLY A 222 5.33 21.50 -7.53
#